data_5fe6fc47857953b86af31a527bee92ec
#
_entry.id   5fe6fc47857953b86af31a527bee92ec
#
_cell.length_a   1.000
_cell.length_b   1.000
_cell.length_c   1.000
_cell.angle_alpha   90.00
_cell.angle_beta   90.00
_cell.angle_gamma   90.00
#
_symmetry.space_group_name_H-M   'P 1'
#
loop_
_entity.id
_entity.type
_entity.pdbx_description
1 polymer ?
#
loop_
_entity_poly.entity_id
_entity_poly.type
_entity_poly.pdbx_seq_one_letter_code
_entity_poly.pdbx_strand_id
1 'polypeptide(L)'
;MNEKMNITPKEVFTYWFKRIGATKDWNVYYNDKKIGMLHEGTEYIIDLEISDDSDSAIIIDSFLEYKKHRPEYKIGDRLNHELIYGNNAVNDEIMNQLKSEINTQIIGCCYLAYDDSIAEKLSERAIKWLESTDFYRAPASTKYHECEPSGLIKHTLKVIDKITELSAIYTYEKVNLGEAILAAICHDFCKINKYEPYHKNVKNEQTGVWEQELSYKYKKSDIPLGHGVTSMFIAMKLFHLTTEQAAAIRWHMNEYNVCDAEKQDLMDANEKFRMVTMLQTADRLSII
;
A
#
# COMPACT_ATOMS: atom_id res chain seq x y z
N MET A 1 14.14 -29.75 17.31
CA MET A 1 15.06 -28.65 16.96
C MET A 1 14.19 -27.44 16.68
N ASN A 2 14.10 -26.52 17.65
CA ASN A 2 13.30 -25.29 17.49
C ASN A 2 14.04 -24.40 16.48
N GLU A 3 13.44 -24.21 15.31
CA GLU A 3 13.82 -23.09 14.46
C GLU A 3 13.67 -21.81 15.30
N LYS A 4 14.78 -21.16 15.58
CA LYS A 4 14.77 -19.82 16.19
C LYS A 4 14.03 -18.91 15.22
N MET A 5 12.76 -18.63 15.51
CA MET A 5 12.03 -17.60 14.77
C MET A 5 12.84 -16.30 14.88
N ASN A 6 13.18 -15.75 13.72
CA ASN A 6 13.96 -14.51 13.65
C ASN A 6 13.00 -13.35 14.00
N ILE A 7 12.94 -13.01 15.30
CA ILE A 7 12.13 -11.88 15.79
C ILE A 7 13.03 -10.68 16.04
N THR A 8 12.54 -9.50 15.73
CA THR A 8 13.26 -8.25 16.00
C THR A 8 12.63 -7.51 17.16
N PRO A 9 13.42 -6.74 17.95
CA PRO A 9 12.88 -5.88 19.00
C PRO A 9 11.77 -4.96 18.51
N LYS A 10 11.87 -4.45 17.28
CA LYS A 10 10.87 -3.57 16.67
C LYS A 10 9.52 -4.27 16.48
N GLU A 11 9.51 -5.54 16.06
CA GLU A 11 8.27 -6.32 15.88
C GLU A 11 7.56 -6.56 17.22
N VAL A 12 8.32 -6.99 18.24
CA VAL A 12 7.80 -7.20 19.60
C VAL A 12 7.24 -5.91 20.19
N PHE A 13 8.00 -4.81 20.04
CA PHE A 13 7.59 -3.50 20.50
C PHE A 13 6.29 -3.03 19.82
N THR A 14 6.19 -3.11 18.50
CA THR A 14 5.01 -2.68 17.75
C THR A 14 3.77 -3.45 18.19
N TYR A 15 3.90 -4.75 18.42
CA TYR A 15 2.82 -5.59 18.94
C TYR A 15 2.39 -5.18 20.35
N TRP A 16 3.35 -5.05 21.27
CA TRP A 16 3.08 -4.72 22.66
C TRP A 16 2.50 -3.31 22.82
N PHE A 17 3.08 -2.33 22.12
CA PHE A 17 2.66 -0.94 22.14
C PHE A 17 1.19 -0.75 21.71
N LYS A 18 0.76 -1.50 20.72
CA LYS A 18 -0.66 -1.52 20.31
C LYS A 18 -1.57 -2.11 21.38
N ARG A 19 -1.14 -3.16 22.06
CA ARG A 19 -1.95 -3.83 23.11
C ARG A 19 -2.14 -3.01 24.37
N ILE A 20 -1.14 -2.24 24.78
CA ILE A 20 -1.25 -1.40 25.98
C ILE A 20 -1.92 -0.05 25.71
N GLY A 21 -2.28 0.24 24.46
CA GLY A 21 -2.89 1.53 24.09
C GLY A 21 -1.96 2.72 24.30
N ALA A 22 -0.64 2.52 24.20
CA ALA A 22 0.36 3.55 24.43
C ALA A 22 0.18 4.74 23.46
N THR A 23 0.35 5.94 23.98
CA THR A 23 0.20 7.21 23.26
C THR A 23 1.56 7.73 22.77
N LYS A 24 1.55 8.87 22.06
CA LYS A 24 2.76 9.50 21.49
C LYS A 24 3.76 10.03 22.54
N ASP A 25 3.41 10.01 23.82
CA ASP A 25 4.22 10.61 24.90
C ASP A 25 5.30 9.65 25.47
N TRP A 26 5.46 8.50 24.85
CA TRP A 26 6.48 7.54 25.22
C TRP A 26 7.78 7.81 24.48
N ASN A 27 8.87 7.99 25.21
CA ASN A 27 10.21 8.00 24.64
C ASN A 27 10.71 6.56 24.48
N VAL A 28 10.94 6.15 23.23
CA VAL A 28 11.38 4.79 22.91
C VAL A 28 12.79 4.83 22.38
N TYR A 29 13.62 3.96 22.91
CA TYR A 29 14.97 3.70 22.41
C TYR A 29 15.18 2.19 22.29
N TYR A 30 15.91 1.77 21.31
CA TYR A 30 16.20 0.35 21.11
C TYR A 30 17.60 0.13 20.52
N ASN A 31 18.13 -1.03 20.86
CA ASN A 31 19.27 -1.60 20.17
C ASN A 31 18.87 -2.97 19.62
N ASP A 32 19.82 -3.73 19.07
CA ASP A 32 19.55 -5.01 18.40
C ASP A 32 18.84 -6.06 19.28
N LYS A 33 18.81 -5.88 20.60
CA LYS A 33 18.37 -6.89 21.57
C LYS A 33 17.38 -6.38 22.62
N LYS A 34 17.31 -5.07 22.83
CA LYS A 34 16.51 -4.45 23.89
C LYS A 34 15.68 -3.32 23.38
N ILE A 35 14.49 -3.18 23.95
CA ILE A 35 13.65 -1.99 23.80
C ILE A 35 13.51 -1.36 25.17
N GLY A 36 13.95 -0.13 25.31
CA GLY A 36 13.68 0.70 26.48
C GLY A 36 12.58 1.71 26.16
N MET A 37 11.69 1.94 27.11
CA MET A 37 10.60 2.89 26.99
C MET A 37 10.52 3.72 28.26
N LEU A 38 10.49 5.04 28.13
CA LEU A 38 10.34 5.95 29.25
C LEU A 38 8.99 6.66 29.15
N HIS A 39 8.17 6.49 30.16
CA HIS A 39 6.87 7.17 30.28
C HIS A 39 6.69 7.66 31.73
N GLU A 40 6.40 8.94 31.89
CA GLU A 40 6.20 9.61 33.19
C GLU A 40 7.30 9.31 34.22
N GLY A 41 8.56 9.21 33.76
CA GLY A 41 9.72 8.94 34.62
C GLY A 41 9.92 7.48 35.00
N THR A 42 9.07 6.55 34.52
CA THR A 42 9.24 5.11 34.71
C THR A 42 9.84 4.52 33.45
N GLU A 43 10.92 3.75 33.62
CA GLU A 43 11.60 3.02 32.55
C GLU A 43 11.06 1.59 32.49
N TYR A 44 10.69 1.17 31.27
CA TYR A 44 10.30 -0.21 30.95
C TYR A 44 11.31 -0.77 29.96
N ILE A 45 11.83 -1.96 30.23
CA ILE A 45 12.81 -2.61 29.37
C ILE A 45 12.28 -3.97 28.94
N ILE A 46 12.26 -4.23 27.63
CA ILE A 46 12.03 -5.56 27.06
C ILE A 46 13.39 -6.06 26.54
N ASP A 47 13.91 -7.11 27.12
CA ASP A 47 15.17 -7.73 26.73
C ASP A 47 14.89 -9.07 26.03
N LEU A 48 15.28 -9.20 24.78
CA LEU A 48 15.06 -10.42 23.99
C LEU A 48 16.04 -11.55 24.34
N GLU A 49 17.08 -11.26 25.14
CA GLU A 49 18.07 -12.26 25.56
C GLU A 49 17.83 -12.82 26.97
N ILE A 50 17.02 -12.15 27.78
CA ILE A 50 16.78 -12.58 29.16
C ILE A 50 15.53 -13.43 29.23
N SER A 51 15.70 -14.70 29.56
CA SER A 51 14.58 -15.65 29.73
C SER A 51 13.89 -15.56 31.10
N ASP A 52 14.49 -14.86 32.06
CA ASP A 52 14.08 -14.89 33.48
C ASP A 52 13.36 -13.62 33.95
N ASP A 53 13.21 -12.60 33.08
CA ASP A 53 12.38 -11.45 33.36
C ASP A 53 10.92 -11.80 32.99
N SER A 54 10.09 -11.96 34.01
CA SER A 54 8.71 -12.43 33.84
C SER A 54 7.87 -11.55 32.90
N ASP A 55 8.11 -10.24 32.90
CA ASP A 55 7.34 -9.32 32.05
C ASP A 55 7.80 -9.39 30.58
N SER A 56 9.10 -9.43 30.35
CA SER A 56 9.66 -9.62 29.01
C SER A 56 9.30 -10.98 28.43
N ALA A 57 9.37 -12.06 29.23
CA ALA A 57 8.98 -13.40 28.80
C ALA A 57 7.51 -13.46 28.42
N ILE A 58 6.61 -12.89 29.21
CA ILE A 58 5.17 -12.84 28.93
C ILE A 58 4.89 -12.07 27.61
N ILE A 59 5.56 -10.95 27.39
CA ILE A 59 5.40 -10.15 26.16
C ILE A 59 5.90 -10.92 24.95
N ILE A 60 7.07 -11.56 25.06
CA ILE A 60 7.65 -12.34 23.96
C ILE A 60 6.80 -13.58 23.66
N ASP A 61 6.37 -14.33 24.66
CA ASP A 61 5.53 -15.51 24.48
C ASP A 61 4.18 -15.13 23.85
N SER A 62 3.58 -14.05 24.30
CA SER A 62 2.35 -13.49 23.73
C SER A 62 2.53 -13.07 22.28
N PHE A 63 3.67 -12.50 21.93
CA PHE A 63 4.02 -12.14 20.57
C PHE A 63 4.30 -13.37 19.69
N LEU A 64 4.99 -14.38 20.20
CA LEU A 64 5.25 -15.63 19.50
C LEU A 64 3.97 -16.41 19.23
N GLU A 65 3.04 -16.45 20.20
CA GLU A 65 1.72 -17.06 20.02
C GLU A 65 0.90 -16.31 18.95
N TYR A 66 0.90 -14.99 19.00
CA TYR A 66 0.32 -14.14 17.97
C TYR A 66 0.92 -14.41 16.58
N LYS A 67 2.26 -14.55 16.48
CA LYS A 67 2.94 -14.88 15.21
C LYS A 67 2.60 -16.26 14.66
N LYS A 68 2.36 -17.26 15.53
CA LYS A 68 1.97 -18.62 15.11
C LYS A 68 0.59 -18.66 14.46
N HIS A 69 -0.32 -17.82 14.92
CA HIS A 69 -1.69 -17.77 14.43
C HIS A 69 -1.89 -16.78 13.29
N ARG A 70 -0.85 -16.02 12.92
CA ARG A 70 -0.89 -15.10 11.79
C ARG A 70 0.06 -15.55 10.70
N PRO A 71 -0.42 -15.65 9.46
CA PRO A 71 0.49 -15.74 8.33
C PRO A 71 1.42 -14.52 8.33
N GLU A 72 2.70 -14.72 8.00
CA GLU A 72 3.63 -13.60 7.79
C GLU A 72 3.14 -12.76 6.62
N TYR A 73 2.45 -11.65 6.92
CA TYR A 73 2.08 -10.69 5.88
C TYR A 73 3.31 -9.87 5.52
N LYS A 74 3.97 -10.27 4.46
CA LYS A 74 5.11 -9.56 3.86
C LYS A 74 4.58 -8.47 2.96
N ILE A 75 4.28 -7.31 3.55
CA ILE A 75 3.91 -6.14 2.75
C ILE A 75 5.18 -5.44 2.26
N GLY A 76 5.19 -5.06 0.99
CA GLY A 76 6.28 -4.35 0.34
C GLY A 76 7.57 -5.14 0.17
N ASP A 77 7.82 -6.15 1.01
CA ASP A 77 8.99 -7.01 0.91
C ASP A 77 8.78 -8.10 -0.14
N ARG A 78 9.64 -8.16 -1.14
CA ARG A 78 9.70 -9.23 -2.13
C ARG A 78 8.54 -9.27 -3.13
N LEU A 79 8.13 -8.10 -3.61
CA LEU A 79 7.33 -8.08 -4.84
C LEU A 79 8.09 -8.80 -5.95
N ASN A 80 7.38 -9.59 -6.74
CA ASN A 80 8.00 -10.28 -7.88
C ASN A 80 8.31 -9.26 -8.98
N HIS A 81 9.56 -8.77 -9.00
CA HIS A 81 10.02 -7.75 -9.95
C HIS A 81 9.85 -8.19 -11.41
N GLU A 82 10.06 -9.47 -11.73
CA GLU A 82 9.83 -9.98 -13.08
C GLU A 82 8.35 -9.89 -13.48
N LEU A 83 7.46 -10.13 -12.52
CA LEU A 83 6.01 -10.04 -12.72
C LEU A 83 5.56 -8.60 -12.98
N ILE A 84 6.08 -7.62 -12.20
CA ILE A 84 5.60 -6.22 -12.24
C ILE A 84 6.36 -5.34 -13.24
N TYR A 85 7.65 -5.61 -13.50
CA TYR A 85 8.47 -4.85 -14.45
C TYR A 85 8.72 -5.59 -15.78
N GLY A 86 8.44 -6.89 -15.85
CA GLY A 86 8.63 -7.68 -17.06
C GLY A 86 7.68 -7.28 -18.19
N ASN A 87 8.17 -7.42 -19.43
CA ASN A 87 7.42 -7.08 -20.65
C ASN A 87 6.56 -8.24 -21.19
N ASN A 88 6.29 -9.24 -20.37
CA ASN A 88 5.46 -10.37 -20.79
C ASN A 88 4.00 -9.93 -20.97
N ALA A 89 3.40 -10.32 -22.08
CA ALA A 89 1.98 -10.11 -22.32
C ALA A 89 1.16 -10.76 -21.19
N VAL A 90 0.22 -10.01 -20.62
CA VAL A 90 -0.60 -10.49 -19.50
C VAL A 90 -1.58 -11.55 -19.99
N ASN A 91 -1.34 -12.78 -19.59
CA ASN A 91 -2.26 -13.91 -19.75
C ASN A 91 -3.01 -14.19 -18.42
N ASP A 92 -3.89 -15.18 -18.41
CA ASP A 92 -4.69 -15.51 -17.20
C ASP A 92 -3.81 -15.97 -16.02
N GLU A 93 -2.67 -16.62 -16.27
CA GLU A 93 -1.73 -17.04 -15.23
C GLU A 93 -1.06 -15.82 -14.58
N ILE A 94 -0.51 -14.91 -15.36
CA ILE A 94 0.11 -13.66 -14.89
C ILE A 94 -0.93 -12.81 -14.15
N MET A 95 -2.15 -12.69 -14.69
CA MET A 95 -3.22 -11.97 -14.04
C MET A 95 -3.56 -12.56 -12.66
N ASN A 96 -3.61 -13.88 -12.53
CA ASN A 96 -3.89 -14.55 -11.25
C ASN A 96 -2.74 -14.35 -10.25
N GLN A 97 -1.49 -14.33 -10.71
CA GLN A 97 -0.33 -14.02 -9.86
C GLN A 97 -0.39 -12.57 -9.37
N LEU A 98 -0.66 -11.60 -10.25
CA LEU A 98 -0.82 -10.19 -9.91
C LEU A 98 -1.98 -9.99 -8.91
N LYS A 99 -3.12 -10.67 -9.13
CA LYS A 99 -4.27 -10.66 -8.22
C LYS A 99 -3.90 -11.20 -6.84
N SER A 100 -3.18 -12.32 -6.78
CA SER A 100 -2.72 -12.90 -5.52
C SER A 100 -1.81 -11.94 -4.77
N GLU A 101 -0.87 -11.32 -5.48
CA GLU A 101 0.09 -10.38 -4.90
C GLU A 101 -0.62 -9.16 -4.29
N ILE A 102 -1.47 -8.49 -5.05
CA ILE A 102 -2.18 -7.30 -4.54
C ILE A 102 -3.13 -7.64 -3.39
N ASN A 103 -3.80 -8.80 -3.42
CA ASN A 103 -4.67 -9.23 -2.32
C ASN A 103 -3.85 -9.50 -1.04
N THR A 104 -2.65 -10.07 -1.17
CA THR A 104 -1.73 -10.23 -0.04
C THR A 104 -1.36 -8.89 0.58
N GLN A 105 -1.08 -7.86 -0.26
CA GLN A 105 -0.79 -6.51 0.23
C GLN A 105 -2.01 -5.90 0.94
N ILE A 106 -3.22 -6.03 0.40
CA ILE A 106 -4.47 -5.54 1.03
C ILE A 106 -4.67 -6.17 2.41
N ILE A 107 -4.56 -7.49 2.50
CA ILE A 107 -4.73 -8.23 3.76
C ILE A 107 -3.66 -7.78 4.75
N GLY A 108 -2.40 -7.77 4.35
CA GLY A 108 -1.27 -7.39 5.21
C GLY A 108 -1.42 -5.97 5.77
N CYS A 109 -1.79 -5.01 4.93
CA CYS A 109 -2.01 -3.62 5.37
C CYS A 109 -3.16 -3.50 6.36
N CYS A 110 -4.27 -4.23 6.15
CA CYS A 110 -5.38 -4.22 7.09
C CYS A 110 -4.96 -4.76 8.46
N TYR A 111 -4.24 -5.86 8.50
CA TYR A 111 -3.77 -6.44 9.78
C TYR A 111 -2.71 -5.59 10.48
N LEU A 112 -1.96 -4.75 9.75
CA LEU A 112 -1.03 -3.80 10.36
C LEU A 112 -1.71 -2.54 10.86
N ALA A 113 -2.82 -2.13 10.23
CA ALA A 113 -3.50 -0.88 10.55
C ALA A 113 -4.65 -1.02 11.56
N TYR A 114 -5.26 -2.21 11.67
CA TYR A 114 -6.48 -2.42 12.45
C TYR A 114 -6.37 -3.63 13.37
N ASP A 115 -7.27 -3.72 14.35
CA ASP A 115 -7.46 -4.94 15.15
C ASP A 115 -7.94 -6.10 14.25
N ASP A 116 -7.62 -7.34 14.64
CA ASP A 116 -7.81 -8.54 13.83
C ASP A 116 -9.22 -8.69 13.27
N SER A 117 -10.24 -8.53 14.12
CA SER A 117 -11.65 -8.67 13.70
C SER A 117 -12.10 -7.57 12.73
N ILE A 118 -11.48 -6.40 12.81
CA ILE A 118 -11.70 -5.28 11.89
C ILE A 118 -10.92 -5.52 10.61
N ALA A 119 -9.65 -5.91 10.72
CA ALA A 119 -8.76 -6.19 9.59
C ALA A 119 -9.35 -7.26 8.65
N GLU A 120 -9.80 -8.38 9.20
CA GLU A 120 -10.44 -9.46 8.45
C GLU A 120 -11.65 -8.94 7.67
N LYS A 121 -12.60 -8.28 8.36
CA LYS A 121 -13.83 -7.75 7.74
C LYS A 121 -13.55 -6.72 6.67
N LEU A 122 -12.57 -5.83 6.89
CA LEU A 122 -12.24 -4.78 5.91
C LEU A 122 -11.54 -5.35 4.70
N SER A 123 -10.57 -6.26 4.88
CA SER A 123 -9.85 -6.88 3.77
C SER A 123 -10.77 -7.77 2.93
N GLU A 124 -11.59 -8.61 3.54
CA GLU A 124 -12.58 -9.43 2.82
C GLU A 124 -13.58 -8.57 2.04
N ARG A 125 -14.12 -7.52 2.68
CA ARG A 125 -15.05 -6.59 2.03
C ARG A 125 -14.40 -5.89 0.84
N ALA A 126 -13.18 -5.42 1.00
CA ALA A 126 -12.45 -4.72 -0.05
C ALA A 126 -12.15 -5.66 -1.22
N ILE A 127 -11.61 -6.85 -0.97
CA ILE A 127 -11.30 -7.84 -2.01
C ILE A 127 -12.58 -8.24 -2.74
N LYS A 128 -13.66 -8.57 -2.02
CA LYS A 128 -14.95 -8.93 -2.64
C LYS A 128 -15.52 -7.79 -3.50
N TRP A 129 -15.37 -6.54 -3.05
CA TRP A 129 -15.79 -5.40 -3.85
C TRP A 129 -14.93 -5.24 -5.12
N LEU A 130 -13.60 -5.34 -5.00
CA LEU A 130 -12.67 -5.27 -6.13
C LEU A 130 -12.95 -6.39 -7.16
N GLU A 131 -13.29 -7.59 -6.72
CA GLU A 131 -13.69 -8.71 -7.58
C GLU A 131 -14.99 -8.45 -8.37
N SER A 132 -15.87 -7.60 -7.84
CA SER A 132 -17.10 -7.19 -8.53
C SER A 132 -16.89 -6.09 -9.57
N THR A 133 -15.65 -5.61 -9.73
CA THR A 133 -15.25 -4.53 -10.64
C THR A 133 -14.25 -5.03 -11.68
N ASP A 134 -13.79 -4.12 -12.54
CA ASP A 134 -12.73 -4.42 -13.50
C ASP A 134 -11.31 -4.20 -12.96
N PHE A 135 -11.13 -3.90 -11.65
CA PHE A 135 -9.85 -3.54 -11.03
C PHE A 135 -8.69 -4.44 -11.46
N TYR A 136 -8.90 -5.76 -11.42
CA TYR A 136 -7.84 -6.72 -11.76
C TYR A 136 -7.52 -6.80 -13.25
N ARG A 137 -8.34 -6.21 -14.12
CA ARG A 137 -8.21 -6.26 -15.58
C ARG A 137 -8.06 -4.88 -16.20
N ALA A 138 -8.35 -3.82 -15.46
CA ALA A 138 -8.30 -2.46 -15.97
C ALA A 138 -6.87 -2.07 -16.38
N PRO A 139 -6.68 -1.27 -17.44
CA PRO A 139 -5.41 -0.64 -17.74
C PRO A 139 -5.14 0.52 -16.77
N ALA A 140 -3.88 0.88 -16.58
CA ALA A 140 -3.52 2.07 -15.82
C ALA A 140 -3.75 3.38 -16.59
N SER A 141 -3.71 3.33 -17.92
CA SER A 141 -3.90 4.48 -18.78
C SER A 141 -4.50 4.08 -20.14
N THR A 142 -4.84 5.07 -20.97
CA THR A 142 -5.30 4.82 -22.34
C THR A 142 -4.19 4.90 -23.38
N LYS A 143 -3.03 5.48 -23.06
CA LYS A 143 -1.96 5.79 -24.04
C LYS A 143 -0.54 5.78 -23.48
N TYR A 144 -0.39 5.82 -22.16
CA TYR A 144 0.92 5.98 -21.53
C TYR A 144 1.40 4.65 -20.94
N HIS A 145 1.85 4.67 -19.67
CA HIS A 145 2.30 3.47 -18.96
C HIS A 145 1.15 2.47 -18.74
N GLU A 146 1.48 1.20 -18.76
CA GLU A 146 0.58 0.06 -18.50
C GLU A 146 -0.80 0.18 -19.19
N CYS A 147 -0.80 0.55 -20.48
CA CYS A 147 -1.99 0.58 -21.34
C CYS A 147 -2.34 -0.83 -21.85
N GLU A 148 -2.43 -1.80 -20.94
CA GLU A 148 -2.65 -3.22 -21.21
C GLU A 148 -3.62 -3.82 -20.18
N PRO A 149 -4.18 -5.01 -20.40
CA PRO A 149 -4.95 -5.72 -19.38
C PRO A 149 -4.13 -5.88 -18.10
N SER A 150 -4.78 -5.66 -16.94
CA SER A 150 -4.14 -5.69 -15.62
C SER A 150 -3.08 -4.61 -15.38
N GLY A 151 -2.98 -3.62 -16.27
CA GLY A 151 -2.04 -2.51 -16.11
C GLY A 151 -2.24 -1.74 -14.81
N LEU A 152 -3.49 -1.58 -14.34
CA LEU A 152 -3.79 -0.88 -13.09
C LEU A 152 -3.16 -1.57 -11.87
N ILE A 153 -3.26 -2.90 -11.76
CA ILE A 153 -2.62 -3.61 -10.65
C ILE A 153 -1.10 -3.69 -10.80
N LYS A 154 -0.56 -3.82 -12.02
CA LYS A 154 0.90 -3.72 -12.25
C LYS A 154 1.43 -2.37 -11.78
N HIS A 155 0.81 -1.29 -12.18
CA HIS A 155 1.16 0.06 -11.73
C HIS A 155 1.06 0.20 -10.20
N THR A 156 -0.04 -0.25 -9.61
CA THR A 156 -0.22 -0.21 -8.14
C THR A 156 0.89 -0.95 -7.41
N LEU A 157 1.28 -2.14 -7.88
CA LEU A 157 2.37 -2.91 -7.29
C LEU A 157 3.73 -2.23 -7.46
N LYS A 158 4.00 -1.57 -8.60
CA LYS A 158 5.20 -0.73 -8.78
C LYS A 158 5.22 0.46 -7.81
N VAL A 159 4.07 1.10 -7.57
CA VAL A 159 3.97 2.18 -6.57
C VAL A 159 4.26 1.64 -5.17
N ILE A 160 3.76 0.46 -4.80
CA ILE A 160 4.07 -0.20 -3.52
C ILE A 160 5.58 -0.47 -3.39
N ASP A 161 6.21 -0.97 -4.45
CA ASP A 161 7.66 -1.19 -4.50
C ASP A 161 8.42 0.11 -4.21
N LYS A 162 8.05 1.20 -4.89
CA LYS A 162 8.67 2.52 -4.66
C LYS A 162 8.39 3.09 -3.27
N ILE A 163 7.21 2.88 -2.70
CA ILE A 163 6.91 3.23 -1.29
C ILE A 163 7.87 2.48 -0.35
N THR A 164 8.11 1.20 -0.61
CA THR A 164 9.02 0.37 0.21
C THR A 164 10.46 0.87 0.11
N GLU A 165 10.94 1.16 -1.10
CA GLU A 165 12.26 1.77 -1.31
C GLU A 165 12.39 3.14 -0.59
N LEU A 166 11.39 4.00 -0.74
CA LEU A 166 11.38 5.33 -0.12
C LEU A 166 11.31 5.28 1.41
N SER A 167 10.70 4.24 1.99
CA SER A 167 10.59 4.09 3.45
C SER A 167 11.96 3.99 4.14
N ALA A 168 13.00 3.57 3.42
CA ALA A 168 14.38 3.51 3.92
C ALA A 168 15.07 4.88 3.94
N ILE A 169 14.48 5.93 3.34
CA ILE A 169 15.03 7.27 3.30
C ILE A 169 14.65 8.02 4.58
N TYR A 170 15.61 8.67 5.22
CA TYR A 170 15.43 9.41 6.47
C TYR A 170 14.20 10.34 6.51
N THR A 171 13.89 10.99 5.40
CA THR A 171 12.72 11.89 5.29
C THR A 171 11.40 11.16 5.56
N TYR A 172 11.32 9.88 5.22
CA TYR A 172 10.10 9.06 5.30
C TYR A 172 10.10 8.01 6.41
N GLU A 173 11.16 7.90 7.20
CA GLU A 173 11.30 6.88 8.26
C GLU A 173 10.17 6.89 9.30
N LYS A 174 9.50 8.05 9.49
CA LYS A 174 8.37 8.21 10.41
C LYS A 174 7.01 7.92 9.78
N VAL A 175 6.95 7.69 8.48
CA VAL A 175 5.70 7.31 7.81
C VAL A 175 5.43 5.85 8.12
N ASN A 176 4.21 5.54 8.56
CA ASN A 176 3.81 4.15 8.78
C ASN A 176 3.73 3.43 7.43
N LEU A 177 4.59 2.42 7.23
CA LEU A 177 4.70 1.70 5.95
C LEU A 177 3.38 1.02 5.55
N GLY A 178 2.68 0.38 6.50
CA GLY A 178 1.40 -0.27 6.21
C GLY A 178 0.33 0.71 5.77
N GLU A 179 0.27 1.89 6.40
CA GLU A 179 -0.64 2.96 6.01
C GLU A 179 -0.29 3.56 4.64
N ALA A 180 1.01 3.73 4.35
CA ALA A 180 1.48 4.24 3.07
C ALA A 180 1.19 3.25 1.92
N ILE A 181 1.39 1.95 2.15
CA ILE A 181 1.05 0.91 1.17
C ILE A 181 -0.47 0.85 0.95
N LEU A 182 -1.29 0.97 1.99
CA LEU A 182 -2.75 1.05 1.83
C LEU A 182 -3.17 2.28 1.00
N ALA A 183 -2.54 3.42 1.22
CA ALA A 183 -2.77 4.61 0.40
C ALA A 183 -2.34 4.39 -1.07
N ALA A 184 -1.20 3.72 -1.29
CA ALA A 184 -0.74 3.33 -2.62
C ALA A 184 -1.70 2.36 -3.32
N ILE A 185 -2.29 1.39 -2.63
CA ILE A 185 -3.32 0.50 -3.19
C ILE A 185 -4.52 1.32 -3.69
N CYS A 186 -4.91 2.35 -2.95
CA CYS A 186 -6.14 3.10 -3.18
C CYS A 186 -5.98 4.31 -4.12
N HIS A 187 -4.74 4.77 -4.40
CA HIS A 187 -4.52 6.07 -5.04
C HIS A 187 -5.24 6.23 -6.39
N ASP A 188 -5.32 5.17 -7.15
CA ASP A 188 -5.87 5.13 -8.50
C ASP A 188 -7.22 4.40 -8.61
N PHE A 189 -7.96 4.23 -7.52
CA PHE A 189 -9.29 3.62 -7.56
C PHE A 189 -10.29 4.37 -8.45
N CYS A 190 -10.05 5.62 -8.78
CA CYS A 190 -10.82 6.36 -9.77
C CYS A 190 -10.76 5.77 -11.18
N LYS A 191 -9.78 4.90 -11.47
CA LYS A 191 -9.61 4.23 -12.76
C LYS A 191 -10.48 2.97 -12.88
N ILE A 192 -11.03 2.48 -11.79
CA ILE A 192 -11.94 1.31 -11.76
C ILE A 192 -13.21 1.62 -12.58
N ASN A 193 -13.57 0.71 -13.47
CA ASN A 193 -14.71 0.82 -14.40
C ASN A 193 -14.67 2.08 -15.28
N LYS A 194 -13.50 2.67 -15.50
CA LYS A 194 -13.27 3.93 -16.21
C LYS A 194 -13.05 3.78 -17.71
N TYR A 195 -12.67 2.58 -18.15
CA TYR A 195 -12.21 2.37 -19.51
C TYR A 195 -13.07 1.34 -20.25
N GLU A 196 -13.17 1.51 -21.57
CA GLU A 196 -13.76 0.54 -22.49
C GLU A 196 -12.71 0.07 -23.49
N PRO A 197 -12.50 -1.25 -23.64
CA PRO A 197 -11.62 -1.78 -24.66
C PRO A 197 -12.22 -1.60 -26.06
N TYR A 198 -11.38 -1.32 -27.03
CA TYR A 198 -11.73 -1.34 -28.45
C TYR A 198 -10.50 -1.73 -29.27
N HIS A 199 -10.71 -2.19 -30.50
CA HIS A 199 -9.62 -2.48 -31.42
C HIS A 199 -9.41 -1.31 -32.38
N LYS A 200 -8.18 -0.80 -32.48
CA LYS A 200 -7.78 0.18 -33.48
C LYS A 200 -6.97 -0.52 -34.58
N ASN A 201 -7.13 -0.07 -35.82
CA ASN A 201 -6.29 -0.53 -36.92
C ASN A 201 -4.96 0.22 -36.88
N VAL A 202 -3.85 -0.51 -36.81
CA VAL A 202 -2.50 0.01 -36.84
C VAL A 202 -1.76 -0.61 -38.00
N LYS A 203 -1.04 0.21 -38.79
CA LYS A 203 -0.23 -0.30 -39.87
C LYS A 203 1.14 -0.74 -39.30
N ASN A 204 1.46 -2.01 -39.48
CA ASN A 204 2.78 -2.51 -39.14
C ASN A 204 3.81 -1.89 -40.10
N GLU A 205 4.74 -1.10 -39.58
CA GLU A 205 5.73 -0.37 -40.39
C GLU A 205 6.72 -1.28 -41.12
N GLN A 206 6.97 -2.48 -40.58
CA GLN A 206 7.92 -3.45 -41.16
C GLN A 206 7.28 -4.25 -42.30
N THR A 207 6.03 -4.67 -42.13
CA THR A 207 5.33 -5.54 -43.08
C THR A 207 4.39 -4.79 -44.01
N GLY A 208 4.00 -3.55 -43.65
CA GLY A 208 3.00 -2.75 -44.35
C GLY A 208 1.55 -3.26 -44.19
N VAL A 209 1.33 -4.31 -43.42
CA VAL A 209 0.01 -4.93 -43.18
C VAL A 209 -0.73 -4.18 -42.08
N TRP A 210 -2.03 -4.05 -42.21
CA TRP A 210 -2.90 -3.52 -41.17
C TRP A 210 -3.24 -4.62 -40.17
N GLU A 211 -2.97 -4.34 -38.90
CA GLU A 211 -3.23 -5.23 -37.78
C GLU A 211 -4.21 -4.56 -36.81
N GLN A 212 -4.95 -5.37 -36.05
CA GLN A 212 -5.81 -4.88 -34.99
C GLN A 212 -5.08 -4.90 -33.65
N GLU A 213 -4.98 -3.75 -33.02
CA GLU A 213 -4.35 -3.60 -31.70
C GLU A 213 -5.41 -3.22 -30.65
N LEU A 214 -5.38 -3.89 -29.50
CA LEU A 214 -6.23 -3.55 -28.34
C LEU A 214 -5.87 -2.17 -27.84
N SER A 215 -6.87 -1.34 -27.62
CA SER A 215 -6.73 0.01 -27.07
C SER A 215 -7.89 0.31 -26.12
N TYR A 216 -7.82 1.42 -25.40
CA TYR A 216 -8.81 1.79 -24.41
C TYR A 216 -9.30 3.23 -24.63
N LYS A 217 -10.57 3.47 -24.35
CA LYS A 217 -11.17 4.81 -24.34
C LYS A 217 -11.89 5.06 -23.02
N TYR A 218 -12.04 6.33 -22.66
CA TYR A 218 -12.75 6.71 -21.44
C TYR A 218 -14.25 6.47 -21.55
N LYS A 219 -14.83 5.92 -20.48
CA LYS A 219 -16.26 5.95 -20.21
C LYS A 219 -16.65 7.24 -19.49
N LYS A 220 -17.92 7.62 -19.58
CA LYS A 220 -18.50 8.64 -18.70
C LYS A 220 -18.40 8.15 -17.25
N SER A 221 -17.86 8.98 -16.37
CA SER A 221 -17.68 8.62 -14.96
C SER A 221 -19.01 8.59 -14.21
N ASP A 222 -19.24 7.53 -13.43
CA ASP A 222 -20.37 7.42 -12.51
C ASP A 222 -20.15 8.26 -11.23
N ILE A 223 -18.88 8.61 -10.94
CA ILE A 223 -18.46 9.41 -9.77
C ILE A 223 -17.63 10.60 -10.28
N PRO A 224 -18.27 11.71 -10.72
CA PRO A 224 -17.56 12.82 -11.35
C PRO A 224 -16.99 13.82 -10.32
N LEU A 225 -16.14 13.35 -9.37
CA LEU A 225 -15.55 14.16 -8.30
C LEU A 225 -14.09 14.61 -8.58
N GLY A 226 -13.57 14.29 -9.79
CA GLY A 226 -12.16 14.48 -10.10
C GLY A 226 -11.29 13.29 -9.64
N HIS A 227 -10.04 13.23 -10.10
CA HIS A 227 -9.19 12.04 -10.02
C HIS A 227 -8.93 11.61 -8.56
N GLY A 228 -8.21 12.41 -7.80
CA GLY A 228 -7.84 12.06 -6.42
C GLY A 228 -9.03 12.02 -5.46
N VAL A 229 -10.03 12.90 -5.63
CA VAL A 229 -11.23 12.89 -4.78
C VAL A 229 -12.05 11.64 -5.01
N THR A 230 -12.19 11.17 -6.26
CA THR A 230 -12.89 9.92 -6.57
C THR A 230 -12.19 8.73 -5.93
N SER A 231 -10.85 8.64 -6.04
CA SER A 231 -10.06 7.58 -5.41
C SER A 231 -10.23 7.58 -3.89
N MET A 232 -10.07 8.74 -3.26
CA MET A 232 -10.26 8.92 -1.81
C MET A 232 -11.69 8.52 -1.38
N PHE A 233 -12.71 8.96 -2.10
CA PHE A 233 -14.10 8.64 -1.79
C PHE A 233 -14.39 7.15 -1.84
N ILE A 234 -13.86 6.44 -2.84
CA ILE A 234 -14.00 4.98 -2.94
C ILE A 234 -13.24 4.30 -1.79
N ALA A 235 -12.00 4.71 -1.54
CA ALA A 235 -11.16 4.15 -0.48
C ALA A 235 -11.80 4.30 0.91
N MET A 236 -12.39 5.46 1.22
CA MET A 236 -13.09 5.70 2.49
C MET A 236 -14.33 4.82 2.68
N LYS A 237 -14.95 4.33 1.60
CA LYS A 237 -16.05 3.37 1.71
C LYS A 237 -15.58 1.97 2.07
N LEU A 238 -14.33 1.63 1.74
CA LEU A 238 -13.75 0.30 1.94
C LEU A 238 -12.95 0.20 3.23
N PHE A 239 -12.25 1.28 3.61
CA PHE A 239 -11.29 1.31 4.71
C PHE A 239 -11.56 2.49 5.65
N HIS A 240 -11.07 2.38 6.88
CA HIS A 240 -11.06 3.48 7.85
C HIS A 240 -9.73 4.25 7.70
N LEU A 241 -9.67 5.16 6.74
CA LEU A 241 -8.45 5.91 6.45
C LEU A 241 -8.15 6.94 7.52
N THR A 242 -6.86 7.14 7.81
CA THR A 242 -6.38 8.32 8.56
C THR A 242 -6.48 9.57 7.68
N THR A 243 -6.43 10.75 8.31
CA THR A 243 -6.41 12.03 7.57
C THR A 243 -5.20 12.11 6.63
N GLU A 244 -4.04 11.58 7.05
CA GLU A 244 -2.83 11.55 6.24
C GLU A 244 -2.98 10.67 5.01
N GLN A 245 -3.55 9.46 5.16
CA GLN A 245 -3.87 8.58 4.03
C GLN A 245 -4.86 9.22 3.05
N ALA A 246 -5.93 9.83 3.58
CA ALA A 246 -6.92 10.50 2.74
C ALA A 246 -6.30 11.67 1.96
N ALA A 247 -5.45 12.48 2.61
CA ALA A 247 -4.71 13.56 1.97
C ALA A 247 -3.73 13.02 0.92
N ALA A 248 -2.98 11.95 1.22
CA ALA A 248 -2.06 11.34 0.27
C ALA A 248 -2.79 10.85 -0.98
N ILE A 249 -3.90 10.14 -0.84
CA ILE A 249 -4.73 9.69 -1.97
C ILE A 249 -5.31 10.88 -2.74
N ARG A 250 -5.82 11.91 -2.05
CA ARG A 250 -6.39 13.09 -2.70
C ARG A 250 -5.37 13.81 -3.57
N TRP A 251 -4.14 13.97 -3.09
CA TRP A 251 -3.11 14.83 -3.67
C TRP A 251 -1.98 14.08 -4.38
N HIS A 252 -2.10 12.76 -4.64
CA HIS A 252 -1.02 11.98 -5.26
C HIS A 252 -0.62 12.51 -6.65
N MET A 253 -1.53 13.09 -7.40
CA MET A 253 -1.25 13.70 -8.72
C MET A 253 -0.52 15.06 -8.64
N ASN A 254 -0.16 15.51 -7.42
CA ASN A 254 0.46 16.81 -7.18
C ASN A 254 -0.36 17.95 -7.83
N GLU A 255 0.29 18.87 -8.54
CA GLU A 255 -0.36 20.03 -9.17
C GLU A 255 -1.22 19.71 -10.40
N TYR A 256 -1.21 18.46 -10.86
CA TYR A 256 -1.99 18.09 -12.03
C TYR A 256 -3.49 18.16 -11.73
N ASN A 257 -4.22 18.95 -12.53
CA ASN A 257 -5.67 19.23 -12.35
C ASN A 257 -6.06 19.95 -11.04
N VAL A 258 -5.14 20.68 -10.40
CA VAL A 258 -5.41 21.50 -9.23
C VAL A 258 -5.81 22.90 -9.69
N CYS A 259 -6.97 23.39 -9.26
CA CYS A 259 -7.39 24.78 -9.52
C CYS A 259 -6.68 25.74 -8.53
N ASP A 260 -6.68 27.03 -8.87
CA ASP A 260 -6.02 28.04 -8.02
C ASP A 260 -6.55 28.08 -6.58
N ALA A 261 -7.83 27.80 -6.38
CA ALA A 261 -8.45 27.76 -5.06
C ALA A 261 -7.96 26.58 -4.19
N GLU A 262 -7.48 25.50 -4.81
CA GLU A 262 -7.00 24.30 -4.11
C GLU A 262 -5.47 24.29 -3.88
N LYS A 263 -4.73 25.24 -4.48
CA LYS A 263 -3.25 25.27 -4.36
C LYS A 263 -2.77 25.39 -2.92
N GLN A 264 -3.45 26.20 -2.12
CA GLN A 264 -3.08 26.35 -0.72
C GLN A 264 -3.29 25.06 0.06
N ASP A 265 -4.41 24.37 -0.15
CA ASP A 265 -4.69 23.07 0.50
C ASP A 265 -3.65 22.02 0.13
N LEU A 266 -3.20 21.98 -1.14
CA LEU A 266 -2.12 21.10 -1.59
C LEU A 266 -0.79 21.43 -0.90
N MET A 267 -0.44 22.71 -0.80
CA MET A 267 0.78 23.16 -0.10
C MET A 267 0.74 22.76 1.37
N ASP A 268 -0.36 23.02 2.05
CA ASP A 268 -0.57 22.67 3.45
C ASP A 268 -0.51 21.15 3.67
N ALA A 269 -1.07 20.37 2.74
CA ALA A 269 -1.01 18.91 2.81
C ALA A 269 0.43 18.38 2.64
N ASN A 270 1.20 18.94 1.70
CA ASN A 270 2.61 18.57 1.48
C ASN A 270 3.49 18.94 2.69
N GLU A 271 3.22 20.07 3.34
CA GLU A 271 3.95 20.49 4.54
C GLU A 271 3.61 19.63 5.75
N LYS A 272 2.33 19.35 5.94
CA LYS A 272 1.81 18.68 7.14
C LYS A 272 2.02 17.17 7.12
N PHE A 273 1.90 16.52 5.96
CA PHE A 273 1.83 15.08 5.83
C PHE A 273 2.92 14.53 4.89
N ARG A 274 3.89 13.86 5.45
CA ARG A 274 5.01 13.28 4.67
C ARG A 274 4.56 12.16 3.71
N MET A 275 3.50 11.45 4.04
CA MET A 275 2.94 10.43 3.17
C MET A 275 2.43 11.02 1.84
N VAL A 276 1.97 12.29 1.82
CA VAL A 276 1.55 12.97 0.59
C VAL A 276 2.71 13.02 -0.40
N THR A 277 3.85 13.60 0.01
CA THR A 277 5.04 13.69 -0.84
C THR A 277 5.66 12.34 -1.15
N MET A 278 5.58 11.38 -0.23
CA MET A 278 6.04 10.01 -0.44
C MET A 278 5.25 9.33 -1.56
N LEU A 279 3.92 9.39 -1.52
CA LEU A 279 3.07 8.78 -2.53
C LEU A 279 3.20 9.47 -3.89
N GLN A 280 3.28 10.80 -3.94
CA GLN A 280 3.55 11.56 -5.16
C GLN A 280 4.86 11.13 -5.82
N THR A 281 5.91 10.95 -5.01
CA THR A 281 7.23 10.52 -5.47
C THR A 281 7.20 9.09 -5.97
N ALA A 282 6.57 8.18 -5.21
CA ALA A 282 6.45 6.76 -5.56
C ALA A 282 5.68 6.56 -6.87
N ASP A 283 4.53 7.24 -7.01
CA ASP A 283 3.72 7.18 -8.23
C ASP A 283 4.52 7.65 -9.44
N ARG A 284 5.23 8.77 -9.33
CA ARG A 284 6.07 9.30 -10.41
C ARG A 284 7.25 8.36 -10.77
N LEU A 285 7.90 7.76 -9.78
CA LEU A 285 9.01 6.83 -10.01
C LEU A 285 8.57 5.48 -10.59
N SER A 286 7.32 5.10 -10.40
CA SER A 286 6.76 3.83 -10.89
C SER A 286 6.59 3.79 -12.41
N ILE A 287 6.61 4.94 -13.08
CA ILE A 287 6.37 5.08 -14.53
C ILE A 287 7.66 5.37 -15.32
N ILE A 288 8.80 5.43 -14.65
CA ILE A 288 10.13 5.60 -15.26
C ILE A 288 10.77 4.24 -15.49
#